data_d3fc60bb99facca4b3d531de489c17f9
#
_entry.id   d3fc60bb99facca4b3d531de489c17f9
#
_cell.length_a   1.000
_cell.length_b   1.000
_cell.length_c   1.000
_cell.angle_alpha   90.00
_cell.angle_beta   90.00
_cell.angle_gamma   90.00
#
_symmetry.space_group_name_H-M   'P 1'
#
loop_
_entity.id
_entity.type
_entity.pdbx_description
1 polymer ?
#
loop_
_entity_poly.entity_id
_entity_poly.type
_entity_poly.pdbx_seq_one_letter_code
_entity_poly.pdbx_strand_id
1 'polypeptide(L)'
;MTFALPLAWLWLLSLVPVVILHFLRRKERDWPVSALFLWEGIRPDRPHLLQRLRRRLDLLLFLQALAVILFAFVLSRPMAFAVRPSGATLLVLDGSAFTAARPVAERVKAEAKRVVEESAGPWAVLLWADPPALLCPPTSSRGEVLRALERYSPTLARRPPLAQALALLPEPWPRTVVITADPAGIPGAEVIQVARPANLAITAFSVRPTPDGTRYEAFLRLLNATGRFQDVQVRVRTEAGEFWTSRLLPPDAEEDVVLPLSGARAGAFVAELLPEDAFPWDNVRYFAFSTAAFRVAWWGPEERYLWAALRAAAPLVRAEKDADLHVIVSSQLEVEPQGPALFVAAGSPAGPRGAARDAGPLRAAPSPLLAHVSLGKFRIARVHELRLPAGAEVLAWAGDLPLLATWEGPNGRRIFFSADLSASNLPLLPDFPVLIRNLLGWLLPEEPAPLLVVGESLRLPEGFRVITEAGAVEGVWVPERPGLFELRRPQGPGYIAVNVPWEASRPPLPAGPSEEPRVAQARMDLPLWPWALFLLLPLLLGEALLFRWGRG
;
A
#
# COMPACT_ATOMS: atom_id res chain seq x y z
N MET A 1 32.93 -22.54 -11.17
CA MET A 1 33.11 -21.17 -10.62
C MET A 1 32.90 -20.17 -11.72
N THR A 2 32.09 -19.15 -11.51
CA THR A 2 32.00 -17.98 -12.38
C THR A 2 32.49 -16.74 -11.62
N PHE A 3 32.92 -15.74 -12.36
CA PHE A 3 33.35 -14.47 -11.80
C PHE A 3 32.37 -13.38 -12.23
N ALA A 4 31.80 -12.65 -11.27
CA ALA A 4 30.86 -11.57 -11.56
C ALA A 4 31.55 -10.37 -12.24
N LEU A 5 32.83 -10.16 -11.95
CA LEU A 5 33.66 -9.10 -12.53
C LEU A 5 34.97 -9.66 -13.09
N PRO A 6 34.99 -10.35 -14.25
CA PRO A 6 36.20 -10.97 -14.80
C PRO A 6 37.31 -9.97 -15.12
N LEU A 7 36.98 -8.71 -15.43
CA LEU A 7 37.95 -7.64 -15.67
C LEU A 7 38.78 -7.29 -14.41
N ALA A 8 38.35 -7.68 -13.21
CA ALA A 8 39.13 -7.46 -11.99
C ALA A 8 40.47 -8.23 -12.01
N TRP A 9 40.62 -9.25 -12.83
CA TRP A 9 41.91 -9.94 -12.99
C TRP A 9 43.00 -9.06 -13.66
N LEU A 10 42.62 -7.94 -14.31
CA LEU A 10 43.59 -6.96 -14.82
C LEU A 10 44.39 -6.30 -13.68
N TRP A 11 43.91 -6.35 -12.44
CA TRP A 11 44.67 -5.89 -11.27
C TRP A 11 45.94 -6.71 -11.02
N LEU A 12 46.06 -7.91 -11.57
CA LEU A 12 47.32 -8.66 -11.57
C LEU A 12 48.46 -7.93 -12.29
N LEU A 13 48.15 -7.00 -13.20
CA LEU A 13 49.17 -6.14 -13.83
C LEU A 13 49.91 -5.28 -12.81
N SER A 14 49.31 -5.01 -11.61
CA SER A 14 49.98 -4.31 -10.52
C SER A 14 51.13 -5.11 -9.91
N LEU A 15 51.25 -6.41 -10.17
CA LEU A 15 52.42 -7.20 -9.82
C LEU A 15 53.69 -6.74 -10.56
N VAL A 16 53.56 -6.24 -11.76
CA VAL A 16 54.68 -5.78 -12.58
C VAL A 16 55.48 -4.67 -11.85
N PRO A 17 54.86 -3.56 -11.45
CA PRO A 17 55.59 -2.54 -10.70
C PRO A 17 56.10 -3.05 -9.34
N VAL A 18 55.39 -3.95 -8.65
CA VAL A 18 55.84 -4.53 -7.37
C VAL A 18 57.13 -5.33 -7.59
N VAL A 19 57.19 -6.16 -8.63
CA VAL A 19 58.41 -6.94 -8.98
C VAL A 19 59.52 -6.01 -9.42
N ILE A 20 59.25 -5.04 -10.30
CA ILE A 20 60.24 -4.07 -10.79
C ILE A 20 60.82 -3.28 -9.60
N LEU A 21 60.02 -2.79 -8.69
CA LEU A 21 60.46 -2.05 -7.52
C LEU A 21 61.28 -2.94 -6.57
N HIS A 22 61.00 -4.24 -6.52
CA HIS A 22 61.78 -5.18 -5.75
C HIS A 22 63.21 -5.37 -6.35
N PHE A 23 63.35 -5.41 -7.66
CA PHE A 23 64.64 -5.55 -8.36
C PHE A 23 65.37 -4.22 -8.53
N LEU A 24 64.72 -3.07 -8.51
CA LEU A 24 65.29 -1.72 -8.57
C LEU A 24 65.94 -1.30 -7.25
N ARG A 25 66.69 -2.21 -6.59
CA ARG A 25 67.41 -1.89 -5.40
C ARG A 25 68.59 -0.99 -5.68
N ARG A 26 68.77 0.01 -4.80
CA ARG A 26 69.92 0.91 -4.74
C ARG A 26 71.21 0.11 -4.89
N LYS A 27 71.98 0.37 -5.94
CA LYS A 27 73.35 -0.01 -6.02
C LYS A 27 74.06 0.50 -4.76
N GLU A 28 74.70 -0.39 -4.02
CA GLU A 28 75.61 0.02 -2.98
C GLU A 28 76.64 0.96 -3.58
N ARG A 29 76.80 2.14 -3.07
CA ARG A 29 77.75 3.11 -3.54
C ARG A 29 79.02 2.83 -2.77
N ASP A 30 80.05 2.29 -3.45
CA ASP A 30 81.35 2.15 -2.87
C ASP A 30 81.92 3.55 -2.60
N TRP A 31 82.19 3.83 -1.33
CA TRP A 31 82.89 5.05 -0.95
C TRP A 31 84.34 4.73 -0.78
N PRO A 32 85.25 5.38 -1.54
CA PRO A 32 86.68 5.18 -1.32
C PRO A 32 87.07 5.74 0.06
N VAL A 33 87.54 4.89 0.95
CA VAL A 33 88.00 5.22 2.27
C VAL A 33 89.53 5.15 2.25
N SER A 34 90.21 6.23 2.58
CA SER A 34 91.66 6.42 2.49
C SER A 34 92.47 5.86 3.65
N ALA A 35 92.00 4.85 4.38
CA ALA A 35 92.75 4.23 5.45
C ALA A 35 92.34 2.78 5.68
N LEU A 36 92.38 1.95 4.63
CA LEU A 36 91.96 0.55 4.67
C LEU A 36 92.65 -0.29 5.70
N PHE A 37 93.93 0.03 6.02
CA PHE A 37 94.70 -0.72 7.02
C PHE A 37 94.16 -0.60 8.46
N LEU A 38 93.35 0.41 8.76
CA LEU A 38 92.75 0.53 10.09
C LEU A 38 91.51 -0.38 10.26
N TRP A 39 90.98 -0.97 9.13
CA TRP A 39 89.83 -1.84 9.11
C TRP A 39 90.21 -3.32 8.91
N GLU A 40 91.48 -3.66 8.67
CA GLU A 40 91.95 -5.02 8.41
C GLU A 40 91.82 -5.98 9.62
N GLY A 41 91.59 -5.47 10.85
CA GLY A 41 91.36 -6.27 12.05
C GLY A 41 89.91 -6.56 12.42
N ILE A 42 88.98 -5.95 11.69
CA ILE A 42 87.56 -6.13 11.95
C ILE A 42 87.00 -7.20 11.05
N ARG A 43 87.00 -8.42 11.49
CA ARG A 43 86.27 -9.48 10.81
C ARG A 43 84.79 -9.16 10.87
N PRO A 44 84.11 -9.12 9.72
CA PRO A 44 82.67 -8.99 9.76
C PRO A 44 82.04 -10.33 10.20
N ASP A 45 81.78 -10.44 11.47
CA ASP A 45 81.24 -11.64 12.13
C ASP A 45 79.76 -11.92 11.77
N ARG A 46 79.26 -11.47 10.58
CA ARG A 46 77.82 -11.64 10.23
C ARG A 46 77.53 -12.01 8.78
N PRO A 47 78.01 -13.19 8.27
CA PRO A 47 77.48 -13.71 7.05
C PRO A 47 76.01 -14.15 7.15
N HIS A 48 75.55 -14.48 8.36
CA HIS A 48 74.19 -14.97 8.60
C HIS A 48 73.11 -13.90 8.55
N LEU A 49 73.42 -12.64 8.80
CA LEU A 49 72.44 -11.56 8.77
C LEU A 49 72.01 -11.22 7.33
N LEU A 50 72.92 -11.20 6.40
CA LEU A 50 72.64 -10.95 4.98
C LEU A 50 71.83 -12.10 4.35
N GLN A 51 72.13 -13.36 4.70
CA GLN A 51 71.36 -14.51 4.24
C GLN A 51 69.95 -14.52 4.86
N ARG A 52 69.79 -14.14 6.12
CA ARG A 52 68.45 -13.96 6.74
C ARG A 52 67.69 -12.81 6.13
N LEU A 53 68.36 -11.70 5.83
CA LEU A 53 67.73 -10.56 5.13
C LEU A 53 67.27 -10.95 3.73
N ARG A 54 68.09 -11.67 2.97
CA ARG A 54 67.74 -12.15 1.62
C ARG A 54 66.52 -13.09 1.67
N ARG A 55 66.47 -14.05 2.61
CA ARG A 55 65.29 -14.90 2.80
C ARG A 55 64.03 -14.14 3.25
N ARG A 56 64.18 -13.11 4.09
CA ARG A 56 63.05 -12.30 4.51
C ARG A 56 62.51 -11.41 3.40
N LEU A 57 63.36 -10.95 2.50
CA LEU A 57 62.96 -10.15 1.33
C LEU A 57 62.24 -10.99 0.31
N ASP A 58 62.66 -12.21 0.07
CA ASP A 58 61.96 -13.17 -0.77
C ASP A 58 60.59 -13.54 -0.21
N LEU A 59 60.49 -13.68 1.12
CA LEU A 59 59.23 -13.89 1.82
C LEU A 59 58.28 -12.66 1.71
N LEU A 60 58.83 -11.43 1.80
CA LEU A 60 58.05 -10.22 1.67
C LEU A 60 57.49 -10.07 0.26
N LEU A 61 58.30 -10.31 -0.78
CA LEU A 61 57.85 -10.31 -2.16
C LEU A 61 56.74 -11.37 -2.39
N PHE A 62 56.91 -12.55 -1.83
CA PHE A 62 55.89 -13.61 -1.91
C PHE A 62 54.59 -13.19 -1.25
N LEU A 63 54.64 -12.59 -0.05
CA LEU A 63 53.45 -12.08 0.65
C LEU A 63 52.76 -10.97 -0.13
N GLN A 64 53.50 -10.03 -0.73
CA GLN A 64 52.97 -8.97 -1.54
C GLN A 64 52.31 -9.52 -2.81
N ALA A 65 52.93 -10.45 -3.50
CA ALA A 65 52.36 -11.10 -4.66
C ALA A 65 51.06 -11.84 -4.31
N LEU A 66 51.08 -12.59 -3.18
CA LEU A 66 49.90 -13.29 -2.69
C LEU A 66 48.76 -12.34 -2.31
N ALA A 67 49.06 -11.18 -1.71
CA ALA A 67 48.08 -10.16 -1.36
C ALA A 67 47.40 -9.57 -2.63
N VAL A 68 48.20 -9.28 -3.65
CA VAL A 68 47.68 -8.79 -4.94
C VAL A 68 46.78 -9.83 -5.60
N ILE A 69 47.17 -11.10 -5.59
CA ILE A 69 46.37 -12.20 -6.16
C ILE A 69 45.05 -12.35 -5.40
N LEU A 70 45.10 -12.38 -4.06
CA LEU A 70 43.91 -12.46 -3.21
C LEU A 70 43.01 -11.25 -3.39
N PHE A 71 43.58 -10.06 -3.51
CA PHE A 71 42.83 -8.84 -3.76
C PHE A 71 42.11 -8.90 -5.14
N ALA A 72 42.80 -9.30 -6.20
CA ALA A 72 42.19 -9.50 -7.52
C ALA A 72 41.09 -10.56 -7.47
N PHE A 73 41.30 -11.63 -6.71
CA PHE A 73 40.30 -12.68 -6.49
C PHE A 73 39.06 -12.17 -5.76
N VAL A 74 39.22 -11.37 -4.70
CA VAL A 74 38.10 -10.73 -3.98
C VAL A 74 37.31 -9.80 -4.91
N LEU A 75 38.02 -8.94 -5.66
CA LEU A 75 37.42 -8.00 -6.60
C LEU A 75 36.69 -8.70 -7.75
N SER A 76 37.17 -9.85 -8.22
CA SER A 76 36.51 -10.63 -9.27
C SER A 76 35.18 -11.25 -8.84
N ARG A 77 34.83 -11.16 -7.54
CA ARG A 77 33.62 -11.72 -6.93
C ARG A 77 33.37 -13.15 -7.38
N PRO A 78 34.23 -14.11 -7.01
CA PRO A 78 34.06 -15.49 -7.39
C PRO A 78 32.76 -16.06 -6.78
N MET A 79 32.01 -16.76 -7.62
CA MET A 79 30.81 -17.47 -7.23
C MET A 79 31.03 -18.96 -7.44
N ALA A 80 30.80 -19.74 -6.41
CA ALA A 80 30.76 -21.19 -6.52
C ALA A 80 29.33 -21.63 -6.83
N PHE A 81 29.19 -22.59 -7.74
CA PHE A 81 27.91 -23.27 -7.92
C PHE A 81 27.78 -24.37 -6.88
N ALA A 82 26.80 -24.22 -6.01
CA ALA A 82 26.33 -25.33 -5.21
C ALA A 82 25.09 -25.92 -5.89
N VAL A 83 25.11 -27.22 -6.16
CA VAL A 83 23.89 -27.95 -6.51
C VAL A 83 23.17 -28.21 -5.19
N ARG A 84 21.97 -27.66 -5.03
CA ARG A 84 21.15 -27.99 -3.86
C ARG A 84 20.87 -29.49 -3.88
N PRO A 85 20.95 -30.16 -2.71
CA PRO A 85 20.51 -31.55 -2.62
C PRO A 85 19.09 -31.67 -3.17
N SER A 86 18.78 -32.76 -3.83
CA SER A 86 17.46 -33.05 -4.41
C SER A 86 16.31 -33.06 -3.40
N GLY A 87 16.60 -32.92 -2.11
CA GLY A 87 15.64 -32.84 -1.02
C GLY A 87 15.35 -31.43 -0.49
N ALA A 88 16.01 -30.37 -1.00
CA ALA A 88 15.80 -29.01 -0.49
C ALA A 88 14.36 -28.54 -0.71
N THR A 89 13.66 -28.15 0.36
CA THR A 89 12.26 -27.82 0.36
C THR A 89 12.01 -26.40 0.86
N LEU A 90 11.33 -25.57 0.06
CA LEU A 90 10.80 -24.29 0.46
C LEU A 90 9.34 -24.47 0.93
N LEU A 91 9.09 -24.14 2.18
CA LEU A 91 7.76 -24.04 2.74
C LEU A 91 7.25 -22.61 2.63
N VAL A 92 6.16 -22.41 1.92
CA VAL A 92 5.46 -21.13 1.80
C VAL A 92 4.15 -21.26 2.56
N LEU A 93 4.05 -20.53 3.67
CA LEU A 93 2.87 -20.52 4.52
C LEU A 93 2.02 -19.30 4.19
N ASP A 94 0.77 -19.53 3.79
CA ASP A 94 -0.18 -18.44 3.57
C ASP A 94 -0.47 -17.74 4.90
N GLY A 95 -0.06 -16.49 5.00
CA GLY A 95 -0.24 -15.62 6.17
C GLY A 95 -1.32 -14.57 5.99
N SER A 96 -2.24 -14.76 5.05
CA SER A 96 -3.31 -13.80 4.77
C SER A 96 -4.60 -14.09 5.55
N ALA A 97 -5.62 -13.26 5.32
CA ALA A 97 -6.95 -13.42 5.91
C ALA A 97 -7.59 -14.80 5.64
N PHE A 98 -7.22 -15.49 4.55
CA PHE A 98 -7.73 -16.83 4.25
C PHE A 98 -7.37 -17.88 5.30
N THR A 99 -6.30 -17.68 6.04
CA THR A 99 -5.79 -18.60 7.07
C THR A 99 -5.88 -18.03 8.48
N ALA A 100 -6.43 -16.82 8.65
CA ALA A 100 -6.47 -16.13 9.93
C ALA A 100 -7.43 -16.76 10.96
N ALA A 101 -8.44 -17.56 10.52
CA ALA A 101 -9.26 -18.32 11.45
C ALA A 101 -8.39 -19.30 12.26
N ARG A 102 -8.49 -19.26 13.60
CA ARG A 102 -7.65 -20.07 14.49
C ARG A 102 -7.56 -21.55 14.11
N PRO A 103 -8.69 -22.26 13.79
CA PRO A 103 -8.62 -23.66 13.38
C PRO A 103 -7.87 -23.87 12.06
N VAL A 104 -7.89 -22.90 11.16
CA VAL A 104 -7.16 -22.95 9.88
C VAL A 104 -5.67 -22.74 10.11
N ALA A 105 -5.31 -21.73 10.90
CA ALA A 105 -3.92 -21.44 11.24
C ALA A 105 -3.22 -22.65 11.89
N GLU A 106 -3.90 -23.33 12.81
CA GLU A 106 -3.36 -24.55 13.44
C GLU A 106 -3.21 -25.71 12.44
N ARG A 107 -4.12 -25.85 11.46
CA ARG A 107 -3.98 -26.82 10.36
C ARG A 107 -2.80 -26.49 9.45
N VAL A 108 -2.57 -25.22 9.12
CA VAL A 108 -1.39 -24.79 8.35
C VAL A 108 -0.10 -25.20 9.08
N LYS A 109 -0.01 -24.94 10.39
CA LYS A 109 1.14 -25.37 11.21
C LYS A 109 1.32 -26.88 11.21
N ALA A 110 0.22 -27.63 11.39
CA ALA A 110 0.26 -29.09 11.43
C ALA A 110 0.76 -29.68 10.09
N GLU A 111 0.22 -29.19 8.96
CA GLU A 111 0.67 -29.61 7.64
C GLU A 111 2.13 -29.23 7.36
N ALA A 112 2.55 -28.03 7.78
CA ALA A 112 3.94 -27.62 7.65
C ALA A 112 4.89 -28.52 8.45
N LYS A 113 4.53 -28.90 9.68
CA LYS A 113 5.29 -29.85 10.50
C LYS A 113 5.37 -31.22 9.81
N ARG A 114 4.26 -31.72 9.27
CA ARG A 114 4.21 -32.98 8.52
C ARG A 114 5.18 -32.97 7.33
N VAL A 115 5.16 -31.91 6.53
CA VAL A 115 6.08 -31.77 5.38
C VAL A 115 7.55 -31.79 5.83
N VAL A 116 7.88 -31.12 6.94
CA VAL A 116 9.26 -31.13 7.51
C VAL A 116 9.65 -32.52 8.02
N GLU A 117 8.71 -33.30 8.54
CA GLU A 117 8.96 -34.66 9.02
C GLU A 117 9.17 -35.64 7.87
N GLU A 118 8.41 -35.50 6.77
CA GLU A 118 8.42 -36.36 5.59
C GLU A 118 9.53 -36.02 4.58
N SER A 119 10.15 -34.84 4.68
CA SER A 119 11.17 -34.38 3.73
C SER A 119 12.57 -34.35 4.33
N ALA A 120 13.58 -34.56 3.47
CA ALA A 120 14.97 -34.35 3.82
C ALA A 120 15.36 -32.87 3.55
N GLY A 121 16.02 -32.23 4.53
CA GLY A 121 16.49 -30.85 4.38
C GLY A 121 17.54 -30.64 3.29
N PRO A 122 17.98 -29.42 3.05
CA PRO A 122 17.68 -28.21 3.82
C PRO A 122 16.28 -27.64 3.56
N TRP A 123 15.77 -26.90 4.54
CA TRP A 123 14.46 -26.23 4.47
C TRP A 123 14.62 -24.72 4.58
N ALA A 124 13.68 -23.97 4.03
CA ALA A 124 13.41 -22.57 4.36
C ALA A 124 11.90 -22.38 4.57
N VAL A 125 11.51 -21.41 5.39
CA VAL A 125 10.11 -21.11 5.67
C VAL A 125 9.83 -19.64 5.37
N LEU A 126 8.92 -19.41 4.45
CA LEU A 126 8.46 -18.11 4.01
C LEU A 126 7.02 -17.87 4.45
N LEU A 127 6.75 -16.75 5.09
CA LEU A 127 5.40 -16.26 5.35
C LEU A 127 4.92 -15.47 4.13
N TRP A 128 3.88 -15.94 3.49
CA TRP A 128 3.23 -15.28 2.37
C TRP A 128 2.11 -14.38 2.87
N ALA A 129 2.48 -13.21 3.35
CA ALA A 129 1.63 -12.16 3.88
C ALA A 129 2.00 -10.81 3.24
N ASP A 130 1.34 -9.76 3.62
CA ASP A 130 1.69 -8.39 3.24
C ASP A 130 2.11 -7.59 4.51
N PRO A 131 3.41 -7.21 4.64
CA PRO A 131 4.54 -7.59 3.80
C PRO A 131 4.94 -9.07 3.98
N PRO A 132 5.54 -9.72 2.94
CA PRO A 132 6.06 -11.07 3.08
C PRO A 132 7.29 -11.10 3.99
N ALA A 133 7.48 -12.21 4.72
CA ALA A 133 8.57 -12.33 5.67
C ALA A 133 9.24 -13.71 5.63
N LEU A 134 10.55 -13.74 5.82
CA LEU A 134 11.31 -14.97 5.94
C LEU A 134 11.30 -15.43 7.41
N LEU A 135 10.50 -16.45 7.73
CA LEU A 135 10.41 -17.00 9.09
C LEU A 135 11.64 -17.83 9.47
N CYS A 136 12.21 -18.55 8.48
CA CYS A 136 13.41 -19.34 8.65
C CYS A 136 14.27 -19.26 7.40
N PRO A 137 15.52 -18.77 7.49
CA PRO A 137 16.47 -18.84 6.39
C PRO A 137 16.82 -20.31 6.07
N PRO A 138 17.45 -20.58 4.92
CA PRO A 138 17.86 -21.93 4.54
C PRO A 138 18.69 -22.60 5.66
N THR A 139 18.19 -23.73 6.19
CA THR A 139 18.85 -24.48 7.27
C THR A 139 18.66 -25.99 7.10
N SER A 140 19.62 -26.77 7.56
CA SER A 140 19.50 -28.22 7.69
C SER A 140 19.02 -28.66 9.08
N SER A 141 18.81 -27.71 9.99
CA SER A 141 18.37 -27.96 11.36
C SER A 141 16.85 -28.04 11.44
N ARG A 142 16.30 -29.26 11.56
CA ARG A 142 14.86 -29.46 11.76
C ARG A 142 14.32 -28.69 12.97
N GLY A 143 15.11 -28.63 14.07
CA GLY A 143 14.70 -27.90 15.27
C GLY A 143 14.54 -26.39 15.08
N GLU A 144 15.34 -25.78 14.21
CA GLU A 144 15.19 -24.35 13.86
C GLU A 144 13.92 -24.12 13.06
N VAL A 145 13.64 -24.99 12.09
CA VAL A 145 12.41 -24.92 11.29
C VAL A 145 11.18 -25.03 12.17
N LEU A 146 11.13 -26.04 13.05
CA LEU A 146 9.98 -26.24 13.96
C LEU A 146 9.77 -25.02 14.88
N ARG A 147 10.83 -24.42 15.42
CA ARG A 147 10.73 -23.17 16.19
C ARG A 147 10.24 -22.00 15.34
N ALA A 148 10.62 -21.93 14.07
CA ALA A 148 10.11 -20.91 13.15
C ALA A 148 8.63 -21.07 12.87
N LEU A 149 8.13 -22.31 12.73
CA LEU A 149 6.71 -22.60 12.53
C LEU A 149 5.86 -22.14 13.71
N GLU A 150 6.39 -22.15 14.95
CA GLU A 150 5.63 -21.61 16.11
C GLU A 150 5.42 -20.10 16.03
N ARG A 151 6.27 -19.37 15.29
CA ARG A 151 6.12 -17.93 15.05
C ARG A 151 5.12 -17.60 13.93
N TYR A 152 4.58 -18.62 13.26
CA TYR A 152 3.58 -18.39 12.24
C TYR A 152 2.33 -17.75 12.84
N SER A 153 2.00 -16.57 12.36
CA SER A 153 0.82 -15.81 12.73
C SER A 153 0.26 -15.14 11.47
N PRO A 154 -0.90 -15.57 11.00
CA PRO A 154 -1.53 -14.94 9.84
C PRO A 154 -2.07 -13.55 10.18
N THR A 155 -2.16 -12.69 9.18
CA THR A 155 -2.75 -11.35 9.25
C THR A 155 -4.18 -11.37 8.70
N LEU A 156 -4.91 -10.26 8.86
CA LEU A 156 -6.23 -10.08 8.25
C LEU A 156 -6.15 -9.37 6.88
N ALA A 157 -4.94 -9.14 6.36
CA ALA A 157 -4.71 -8.50 5.09
C ALA A 157 -4.87 -9.48 3.90
N ARG A 158 -4.97 -8.91 2.69
CA ARG A 158 -4.81 -9.68 1.44
C ARG A 158 -3.39 -10.19 1.33
N ARG A 159 -3.21 -11.29 0.60
CA ARG A 159 -1.87 -11.76 0.23
C ARG A 159 -1.39 -11.05 -1.04
N PRO A 160 -0.09 -10.72 -1.14
CA PRO A 160 0.49 -10.19 -2.36
C PRO A 160 0.63 -11.32 -3.42
N PRO A 161 0.97 -11.00 -4.68
CA PRO A 161 1.35 -12.03 -5.65
C PRO A 161 2.47 -12.91 -5.12
N LEU A 162 2.37 -14.24 -5.33
CA LEU A 162 3.36 -15.21 -4.82
C LEU A 162 4.80 -14.88 -5.25
N ALA A 163 4.97 -14.38 -6.48
CA ALA A 163 6.27 -13.98 -7.02
C ALA A 163 6.97 -12.91 -6.15
N GLN A 164 6.21 -12.00 -5.56
CA GLN A 164 6.77 -10.97 -4.65
C GLN A 164 7.29 -11.60 -3.36
N ALA A 165 6.60 -12.58 -2.81
CA ALA A 165 7.07 -13.29 -1.63
C ALA A 165 8.31 -14.14 -1.95
N LEU A 166 8.32 -14.83 -3.07
CA LEU A 166 9.46 -15.65 -3.51
C LEU A 166 10.72 -14.82 -3.80
N ALA A 167 10.59 -13.54 -4.14
CA ALA A 167 11.72 -12.63 -4.37
C ALA A 167 12.60 -12.39 -3.13
N LEU A 168 12.14 -12.74 -1.93
CA LEU A 168 12.94 -12.70 -0.69
C LEU A 168 14.00 -13.80 -0.62
N LEU A 169 13.94 -14.78 -1.49
CA LEU A 169 14.86 -15.92 -1.49
C LEU A 169 15.59 -16.02 -2.83
N PRO A 170 16.89 -16.39 -2.82
CA PRO A 170 17.62 -16.67 -4.05
C PRO A 170 16.99 -17.89 -4.76
N GLU A 171 16.65 -17.74 -6.03
CA GLU A 171 16.04 -18.78 -6.88
C GLU A 171 17.01 -19.82 -7.39
N PRO A 172 16.48 -20.97 -7.84
CA PRO A 172 15.19 -21.61 -7.58
C PRO A 172 15.31 -22.71 -6.52
N TRP A 173 14.17 -23.05 -5.86
CA TRP A 173 14.11 -24.18 -4.96
C TRP A 173 13.66 -25.45 -5.69
N PRO A 174 14.30 -26.62 -5.48
CA PRO A 174 13.93 -27.87 -6.14
C PRO A 174 12.49 -28.30 -5.86
N ARG A 175 12.02 -28.03 -4.65
CA ARG A 175 10.64 -28.31 -4.21
C ARG A 175 10.10 -27.07 -3.49
N THR A 176 9.01 -26.53 -3.97
CA THR A 176 8.26 -25.46 -3.29
C THR A 176 6.89 -26.01 -2.90
N VAL A 177 6.60 -25.99 -1.61
CA VAL A 177 5.33 -26.43 -1.03
C VAL A 177 4.59 -25.23 -0.48
N VAL A 178 3.43 -24.91 -1.03
CA VAL A 178 2.56 -23.83 -0.58
C VAL A 178 1.42 -24.40 0.24
N ILE A 179 1.28 -23.98 1.48
CA ILE A 179 0.21 -24.41 2.38
C ILE A 179 -0.76 -23.23 2.54
N THR A 180 -1.98 -23.40 2.04
CA THR A 180 -2.98 -22.33 1.97
C THR A 180 -4.40 -22.88 2.09
N ALA A 181 -5.32 -22.02 2.49
CA ALA A 181 -6.76 -22.34 2.44
C ALA A 181 -7.39 -21.99 1.09
N ASP A 182 -6.74 -21.12 0.26
CA ASP A 182 -7.21 -20.75 -1.07
C ASP A 182 -6.11 -21.00 -2.12
N PRO A 183 -6.23 -22.07 -2.91
CA PRO A 183 -5.22 -22.48 -3.89
C PRO A 183 -5.23 -21.66 -5.18
N ALA A 184 -6.13 -20.70 -5.34
CA ALA A 184 -6.25 -19.94 -6.58
C ALA A 184 -4.98 -19.14 -6.92
N GLY A 185 -4.54 -19.23 -8.18
CA GLY A 185 -3.45 -18.40 -8.71
C GLY A 185 -2.04 -18.83 -8.26
N ILE A 186 -1.79 -20.12 -7.98
CA ILE A 186 -0.49 -20.66 -7.54
C ILE A 186 0.08 -21.59 -8.62
N PRO A 187 0.77 -21.07 -9.65
CA PRO A 187 1.41 -21.93 -10.64
C PRO A 187 2.75 -22.47 -10.16
N GLY A 188 3.13 -23.68 -10.59
CA GLY A 188 4.48 -24.22 -10.46
C GLY A 188 4.93 -24.63 -9.05
N ALA A 189 4.02 -24.77 -8.10
CA ALA A 189 4.29 -25.24 -6.74
C ALA A 189 3.38 -26.42 -6.35
N GLU A 190 3.85 -27.25 -5.43
CA GLU A 190 3.02 -28.24 -4.76
C GLU A 190 2.10 -27.54 -3.78
N VAL A 191 0.78 -27.64 -3.94
CA VAL A 191 -0.18 -26.96 -3.09
C VAL A 191 -0.85 -27.94 -2.12
N ILE A 192 -0.71 -27.65 -0.83
CA ILE A 192 -1.46 -28.34 0.23
C ILE A 192 -2.60 -27.43 0.64
N GLN A 193 -3.82 -27.79 0.23
CA GLN A 193 -5.00 -27.05 0.60
C GLN A 193 -5.49 -27.50 1.99
N VAL A 194 -5.59 -26.52 2.91
CA VAL A 194 -6.19 -26.76 4.23
C VAL A 194 -7.67 -26.43 4.22
N ALA A 195 -8.47 -27.30 4.83
CA ALA A 195 -9.90 -27.10 4.91
C ALA A 195 -10.26 -25.90 5.81
N ARG A 196 -11.23 -25.12 5.37
CA ARG A 196 -11.82 -24.03 6.16
C ARG A 196 -13.05 -24.54 6.91
N PRO A 197 -13.37 -23.98 8.09
CA PRO A 197 -14.65 -24.24 8.76
C PRO A 197 -15.80 -23.66 7.93
N ALA A 198 -16.99 -24.12 8.24
CA ALA A 198 -18.24 -23.52 7.79
C ALA A 198 -18.29 -22.05 8.23
N ASN A 199 -18.76 -21.16 7.35
CA ASN A 199 -18.68 -19.72 7.53
C ASN A 199 -20.02 -19.03 7.27
N LEU A 200 -20.36 -18.07 8.14
CA LEU A 200 -21.42 -17.08 7.96
C LEU A 200 -20.75 -15.72 7.87
N ALA A 201 -21.11 -14.87 6.92
CA ALA A 201 -20.41 -13.61 6.74
C ALA A 201 -21.34 -12.47 6.27
N ILE A 202 -20.95 -11.24 6.59
CA ILE A 202 -21.41 -10.07 5.88
C ILE A 202 -20.38 -9.74 4.81
N THR A 203 -20.69 -10.00 3.54
CA THR A 203 -19.75 -9.77 2.42
C THR A 203 -19.80 -8.35 1.88
N ALA A 204 -20.93 -7.66 2.04
CA ALA A 204 -21.06 -6.24 1.72
C ALA A 204 -21.90 -5.52 2.78
N PHE A 205 -21.50 -4.28 3.08
CA PHE A 205 -22.26 -3.38 3.95
C PHE A 205 -22.11 -1.95 3.47
N SER A 206 -23.24 -1.28 3.28
CA SER A 206 -23.29 0.15 2.95
C SER A 206 -24.53 0.78 3.56
N VAL A 207 -24.47 2.08 3.81
CA VAL A 207 -25.61 2.87 4.29
C VAL A 207 -25.83 4.02 3.33
N ARG A 208 -27.09 4.27 2.98
CA ARG A 208 -27.47 5.37 2.11
C ARG A 208 -28.71 6.10 2.68
N PRO A 209 -28.84 7.40 2.41
CA PRO A 209 -30.09 8.09 2.69
C PRO A 209 -31.19 7.59 1.73
N THR A 210 -32.43 7.52 2.22
CA THR A 210 -33.61 7.30 1.37
C THR A 210 -33.78 8.44 0.36
N PRO A 211 -34.44 8.24 -0.80
CA PRO A 211 -34.62 9.28 -1.81
C PRO A 211 -35.29 10.56 -1.29
N ASP A 212 -36.16 10.44 -0.29
CA ASP A 212 -36.78 11.57 0.41
C ASP A 212 -35.84 12.23 1.42
N GLY A 213 -34.69 11.58 1.72
CA GLY A 213 -33.64 12.03 2.64
C GLY A 213 -34.10 12.15 4.10
N THR A 214 -35.20 11.52 4.47
CA THR A 214 -35.74 11.58 5.84
C THR A 214 -35.19 10.46 6.72
N ARG A 215 -34.67 9.38 6.11
CA ARG A 215 -34.20 8.18 6.77
C ARG A 215 -32.94 7.63 6.12
N TYR A 216 -32.30 6.68 6.77
CA TYR A 216 -31.22 5.89 6.20
C TYR A 216 -31.67 4.45 6.00
N GLU A 217 -31.06 3.78 5.05
CA GLU A 217 -31.20 2.35 4.78
C GLU A 217 -29.84 1.70 4.76
N ALA A 218 -29.71 0.62 5.52
CA ALA A 218 -28.55 -0.25 5.45
C ALA A 218 -28.79 -1.32 4.37
N PHE A 219 -27.86 -1.45 3.47
CA PHE A 219 -27.76 -2.57 2.55
C PHE A 219 -26.70 -3.53 3.07
N LEU A 220 -27.06 -4.80 3.20
CA LEU A 220 -26.19 -5.88 3.62
C LEU A 220 -26.28 -7.02 2.64
N ARG A 221 -25.14 -7.66 2.37
CA ARG A 221 -25.10 -8.96 1.67
C ARG A 221 -24.58 -9.99 2.65
N LEU A 222 -25.42 -10.98 2.91
CA LEU A 222 -25.15 -12.07 3.84
C LEU A 222 -24.76 -13.31 3.07
N LEU A 223 -23.71 -13.99 3.49
CA LEU A 223 -23.24 -15.25 2.94
C LEU A 223 -23.47 -16.37 3.97
N ASN A 224 -24.09 -17.46 3.52
CA ASN A 224 -24.13 -18.72 4.22
C ASN A 224 -23.30 -19.75 3.46
N ALA A 225 -22.13 -20.13 3.98
CA ALA A 225 -21.26 -21.16 3.45
C ALA A 225 -21.18 -22.37 4.40
N THR A 226 -22.32 -22.75 4.99
CA THR A 226 -22.38 -23.85 5.98
C THR A 226 -22.97 -25.14 5.43
N GLY A 227 -23.45 -25.17 4.18
CA GLY A 227 -24.09 -26.31 3.57
C GLY A 227 -25.48 -26.67 4.15
N ARG A 228 -26.05 -25.84 5.03
CA ARG A 228 -27.38 -26.04 5.67
C ARG A 228 -28.08 -24.72 5.87
N PHE A 229 -29.41 -24.76 6.07
CA PHE A 229 -30.16 -23.57 6.45
C PHE A 229 -29.64 -22.98 7.77
N GLN A 230 -29.52 -21.66 7.83
CA GLN A 230 -29.10 -20.94 9.02
C GLN A 230 -30.09 -19.84 9.35
N ASP A 231 -30.59 -19.84 10.58
CA ASP A 231 -31.35 -18.72 11.13
C ASP A 231 -30.37 -17.72 11.74
N VAL A 232 -30.28 -16.54 11.13
CA VAL A 232 -29.34 -15.52 11.51
C VAL A 232 -30.03 -14.24 11.95
N GLN A 233 -29.42 -13.54 12.88
CA GLN A 233 -29.81 -12.21 13.28
C GLN A 233 -28.75 -11.20 12.83
N VAL A 234 -29.22 -10.10 12.25
CA VAL A 234 -28.38 -8.97 11.87
C VAL A 234 -28.70 -7.81 12.79
N ARG A 235 -27.68 -7.28 13.43
CA ARG A 235 -27.74 -6.07 14.24
C ARG A 235 -26.97 -4.95 13.54
N VAL A 236 -27.59 -3.79 13.34
CA VAL A 236 -26.91 -2.57 12.90
C VAL A 236 -26.92 -1.57 14.05
N ARG A 237 -25.73 -1.25 14.57
CA ARG A 237 -25.55 -0.25 15.64
C ARG A 237 -25.19 1.10 15.02
N THR A 238 -25.78 2.15 15.57
CA THR A 238 -25.55 3.56 15.22
C THR A 238 -25.50 4.40 16.48
N GLU A 239 -25.16 5.67 16.38
CA GLU A 239 -25.27 6.61 17.49
C GLU A 239 -26.72 6.81 17.97
N ALA A 240 -27.71 6.59 17.09
CA ALA A 240 -29.14 6.73 17.42
C ALA A 240 -29.75 5.49 18.07
N GLY A 241 -29.04 4.35 18.08
CA GLY A 241 -29.53 3.09 18.64
C GLY A 241 -29.19 1.88 17.79
N GLU A 242 -29.88 0.77 18.09
CA GLU A 242 -29.69 -0.53 17.44
C GLU A 242 -30.92 -0.91 16.61
N PHE A 243 -30.66 -1.49 15.45
CA PHE A 243 -31.70 -1.97 14.51
C PHE A 243 -31.46 -3.44 14.23
N TRP A 244 -32.52 -4.22 14.27
CA TRP A 244 -32.44 -5.68 14.19
C TRP A 244 -33.29 -6.22 13.06
N THR A 245 -32.82 -7.29 12.41
CA THR A 245 -33.61 -8.14 11.51
C THR A 245 -33.15 -9.58 11.59
N SER A 246 -34.07 -10.53 11.33
CA SER A 246 -33.75 -11.97 11.26
C SER A 246 -33.95 -12.46 9.83
N ARG A 247 -33.14 -13.44 9.43
CA ARG A 247 -33.22 -14.08 8.12
C ARG A 247 -32.90 -15.56 8.22
N LEU A 248 -33.65 -16.38 7.48
CA LEU A 248 -33.33 -17.76 7.26
C LEU A 248 -32.57 -17.90 5.96
N LEU A 249 -31.24 -18.06 6.04
CA LEU A 249 -30.36 -18.12 4.87
C LEU A 249 -30.32 -19.56 4.32
N PRO A 250 -30.55 -19.75 3.02
CA PRO A 250 -30.40 -21.04 2.36
C PRO A 250 -28.93 -21.52 2.40
N PRO A 251 -28.70 -22.85 2.26
CA PRO A 251 -27.35 -23.40 2.20
C PRO A 251 -26.59 -22.85 0.98
N ASP A 252 -25.32 -22.54 1.17
CA ASP A 252 -24.35 -22.10 0.16
C ASP A 252 -24.86 -20.96 -0.74
N ALA A 253 -25.57 -20.00 -0.14
CA ALA A 253 -26.20 -18.89 -0.83
C ALA A 253 -25.77 -17.52 -0.27
N GLU A 254 -25.88 -16.51 -1.12
CA GLU A 254 -25.82 -15.09 -0.73
C GLU A 254 -27.22 -14.48 -0.79
N GLU A 255 -27.57 -13.65 0.19
CA GLU A 255 -28.84 -12.94 0.27
C GLU A 255 -28.63 -11.45 0.55
N ASP A 256 -29.33 -10.61 -0.21
CA ASP A 256 -29.32 -9.18 -0.02
C ASP A 256 -30.44 -8.75 0.93
N VAL A 257 -30.07 -7.98 1.95
CA VAL A 257 -30.98 -7.48 2.98
C VAL A 257 -30.95 -5.96 3.00
N VAL A 258 -32.12 -5.34 2.99
CA VAL A 258 -32.27 -3.89 3.21
C VAL A 258 -32.95 -3.69 4.55
N LEU A 259 -32.31 -2.94 5.45
CA LEU A 259 -32.79 -2.64 6.79
C LEU A 259 -33.02 -1.11 6.93
N PRO A 260 -34.29 -0.67 7.14
CA PRO A 260 -34.56 0.73 7.42
C PRO A 260 -33.99 1.16 8.79
N LEU A 261 -33.25 2.28 8.81
CA LEU A 261 -32.63 2.84 10.00
C LEU A 261 -33.37 4.15 10.41
N SER A 262 -34.55 4.00 10.99
CA SER A 262 -35.40 5.15 11.34
C SER A 262 -34.79 5.98 12.47
N GLY A 263 -34.58 7.29 12.22
CA GLY A 263 -33.95 8.18 13.22
C GLY A 263 -32.43 8.15 13.26
N ALA A 264 -31.79 7.27 12.47
CA ALA A 264 -30.32 7.29 12.34
C ALA A 264 -29.86 8.59 11.66
N ARG A 265 -28.66 9.03 12.02
CA ARG A 265 -27.97 10.18 11.43
C ARG A 265 -26.73 9.72 10.69
N ALA A 266 -26.19 10.57 9.83
CA ALA A 266 -24.90 10.33 9.24
C ALA A 266 -23.83 10.21 10.37
N GLY A 267 -22.96 9.23 10.25
CA GLY A 267 -21.95 8.95 11.25
C GLY A 267 -21.34 7.57 11.05
N ALA A 268 -21.08 6.89 12.14
CA ALA A 268 -20.51 5.55 12.19
C ALA A 268 -21.60 4.48 12.30
N PHE A 269 -21.44 3.40 11.57
CA PHE A 269 -22.35 2.25 11.52
C PHE A 269 -21.57 0.96 11.66
N VAL A 270 -22.07 0.07 12.50
CA VAL A 270 -21.49 -1.27 12.71
C VAL A 270 -22.57 -2.31 12.47
N ALA A 271 -22.39 -3.17 11.50
CA ALA A 271 -23.25 -4.31 11.24
C ALA A 271 -22.64 -5.57 11.84
N GLU A 272 -23.42 -6.38 12.53
CA GLU A 272 -23.02 -7.62 13.19
C GLU A 272 -23.97 -8.74 12.81
N LEU A 273 -23.42 -9.89 12.51
CA LEU A 273 -24.12 -11.12 12.18
C LEU A 273 -24.00 -12.12 13.33
N LEU A 274 -25.13 -12.68 13.76
CA LEU A 274 -25.21 -13.65 14.83
C LEU A 274 -25.88 -14.95 14.33
N PRO A 275 -25.45 -16.13 14.81
CA PRO A 275 -24.38 -16.36 15.78
C PRO A 275 -22.98 -16.13 15.16
N GLU A 276 -22.00 -15.84 16.01
CA GLU A 276 -20.59 -15.82 15.62
C GLU A 276 -20.11 -17.23 15.23
N ASP A 277 -19.11 -17.29 14.35
CA ASP A 277 -18.50 -18.53 13.91
C ASP A 277 -16.96 -18.55 14.13
N ALA A 278 -16.26 -19.44 13.42
CA ALA A 278 -14.82 -19.61 13.58
C ALA A 278 -13.98 -18.45 12.97
N PHE A 279 -14.61 -17.57 12.17
CA PHE A 279 -13.96 -16.40 11.58
C PHE A 279 -14.72 -15.12 11.92
N PRO A 280 -14.72 -14.67 13.18
CA PRO A 280 -15.60 -13.61 13.69
C PRO A 280 -15.37 -12.24 13.04
N TRP A 281 -14.27 -12.03 12.34
CA TRP A 281 -13.95 -10.72 11.73
C TRP A 281 -14.82 -10.39 10.52
N ASP A 282 -15.41 -11.34 9.83
CA ASP A 282 -16.34 -11.12 8.72
C ASP A 282 -17.82 -11.19 9.14
N ASN A 283 -18.09 -11.58 10.38
CA ASN A 283 -19.39 -11.38 11.04
C ASN A 283 -19.64 -9.90 11.38
N VAL A 284 -18.61 -9.05 11.36
CA VAL A 284 -18.73 -7.62 11.66
C VAL A 284 -18.25 -6.81 10.46
N ARG A 285 -19.05 -5.80 10.08
CA ARG A 285 -18.69 -4.82 9.04
C ARG A 285 -18.91 -3.41 9.52
N TYR A 286 -18.02 -2.56 9.09
CA TYR A 286 -17.98 -1.15 9.45
C TYR A 286 -18.25 -0.29 8.24
N PHE A 287 -19.05 0.75 8.43
CA PHE A 287 -19.31 1.78 7.46
C PHE A 287 -19.37 3.14 8.16
N ALA A 288 -18.84 4.17 7.55
CA ALA A 288 -18.96 5.52 8.06
C ALA A 288 -19.14 6.52 6.92
N PHE A 289 -19.87 7.59 7.19
CA PHE A 289 -19.78 8.80 6.37
C PHE A 289 -18.57 9.61 6.81
N SER A 290 -17.80 10.16 5.89
CA SER A 290 -16.60 10.94 6.20
C SER A 290 -16.92 12.27 6.86
N THR A 291 -18.12 12.76 6.63
CA THR A 291 -18.67 13.96 7.24
C THR A 291 -20.03 13.65 7.82
N ALA A 292 -20.32 14.21 9.00
CA ALA A 292 -21.69 14.58 9.33
C ALA A 292 -22.26 15.33 8.11
N ALA A 293 -23.57 15.16 7.83
CA ALA A 293 -24.20 15.81 6.72
C ALA A 293 -23.79 17.29 6.64
N PHE A 294 -23.37 17.75 5.44
CA PHE A 294 -22.98 19.15 5.25
C PHE A 294 -24.12 20.07 5.62
N ARG A 295 -23.84 21.07 6.40
CA ARG A 295 -24.81 22.08 6.81
C ARG A 295 -24.94 23.13 5.72
N VAL A 296 -26.17 23.31 5.22
CA VAL A 296 -26.48 24.22 4.13
C VAL A 296 -27.31 25.39 4.61
N ALA A 297 -26.75 26.60 4.50
CA ALA A 297 -27.54 27.82 4.63
C ALA A 297 -28.19 28.13 3.29
N TRP A 298 -29.52 28.33 3.32
CA TRP A 298 -30.32 28.64 2.14
C TRP A 298 -30.81 30.08 2.18
N TRP A 299 -30.58 30.82 1.11
CA TRP A 299 -30.95 32.21 0.98
C TRP A 299 -31.85 32.40 -0.25
N GLY A 300 -33.01 33.02 -0.06
CA GLY A 300 -33.99 33.27 -1.13
C GLY A 300 -35.11 32.24 -1.22
N PRO A 301 -35.91 32.28 -2.33
CA PRO A 301 -37.05 31.39 -2.49
C PRO A 301 -36.64 29.93 -2.55
N GLU A 302 -37.54 29.07 -2.12
CA GLU A 302 -37.29 27.64 -2.12
C GLU A 302 -37.42 27.06 -3.53
N GLU A 303 -36.33 26.49 -4.03
CA GLU A 303 -36.25 25.76 -5.30
C GLU A 303 -36.24 24.25 -5.02
N ARG A 304 -37.44 23.65 -5.11
CA ARG A 304 -37.69 22.25 -4.76
C ARG A 304 -36.77 21.26 -5.52
N TYR A 305 -36.62 21.48 -6.82
CA TYR A 305 -35.81 20.59 -7.66
C TYR A 305 -34.30 20.74 -7.42
N LEU A 306 -33.83 21.95 -7.18
CA LEU A 306 -32.46 22.20 -6.81
C LEU A 306 -32.13 21.52 -5.46
N TRP A 307 -33.02 21.68 -4.46
CA TRP A 307 -32.84 21.05 -3.17
C TRP A 307 -32.84 19.53 -3.27
N ALA A 308 -33.74 18.94 -4.09
CA ALA A 308 -33.77 17.50 -4.32
C ALA A 308 -32.48 17.00 -5.00
N ALA A 309 -31.97 17.73 -6.01
CA ALA A 309 -30.73 17.39 -6.70
C ALA A 309 -29.51 17.50 -5.79
N LEU A 310 -29.43 18.55 -4.97
CA LEU A 310 -28.37 18.73 -3.96
C LEU A 310 -28.35 17.57 -2.96
N ARG A 311 -29.50 17.16 -2.43
CA ARG A 311 -29.63 16.04 -1.49
C ARG A 311 -29.35 14.67 -2.12
N ALA A 312 -29.64 14.52 -3.41
CA ALA A 312 -29.28 13.32 -4.15
C ALA A 312 -27.76 13.22 -4.39
N ALA A 313 -27.08 14.37 -4.43
CA ALA A 313 -25.65 14.44 -4.70
C ALA A 313 -24.78 14.27 -3.43
N ALA A 314 -25.24 14.74 -2.26
CA ALA A 314 -24.51 14.63 -0.98
C ALA A 314 -25.47 14.60 0.22
N PRO A 315 -25.07 14.05 1.38
CA PRO A 315 -25.84 14.14 2.61
C PRO A 315 -25.85 15.59 3.10
N LEU A 316 -26.98 16.26 2.97
CA LEU A 316 -27.14 17.68 3.30
C LEU A 316 -28.22 17.89 4.35
N VAL A 317 -27.96 18.80 5.31
CA VAL A 317 -28.91 19.25 6.34
C VAL A 317 -28.99 20.77 6.29
N ARG A 318 -30.20 21.34 6.41
CA ARG A 318 -30.35 22.79 6.51
C ARG A 318 -29.83 23.29 7.85
N ALA A 319 -29.11 24.41 7.83
CA ALA A 319 -28.60 25.10 8.99
C ALA A 319 -28.76 26.61 8.82
N GLU A 320 -29.02 27.31 9.94
CA GLU A 320 -29.11 28.77 9.96
C GLU A 320 -27.75 29.42 10.28
N LYS A 321 -26.87 28.71 11.00
CA LYS A 321 -25.56 29.18 11.42
C LYS A 321 -24.51 28.11 11.13
N ASP A 322 -23.26 28.54 11.00
CA ASP A 322 -22.10 27.66 10.78
C ASP A 322 -22.29 26.72 9.59
N ALA A 323 -22.75 27.24 8.45
CA ALA A 323 -22.97 26.45 7.26
C ALA A 323 -21.66 26.10 6.54
N ASP A 324 -21.60 24.86 6.05
CA ASP A 324 -20.49 24.36 5.25
C ASP A 324 -20.66 24.76 3.77
N LEU A 325 -21.92 25.03 3.35
CA LEU A 325 -22.30 25.49 2.02
C LEU A 325 -23.38 26.56 2.10
N HIS A 326 -23.25 27.63 1.32
CA HIS A 326 -24.27 28.63 1.13
C HIS A 326 -24.93 28.47 -0.24
N VAL A 327 -26.25 28.32 -0.28
CA VAL A 327 -27.03 28.29 -1.52
C VAL A 327 -27.88 29.55 -1.60
N ILE A 328 -27.63 30.37 -2.61
CA ILE A 328 -28.26 31.66 -2.83
C ILE A 328 -29.10 31.59 -4.10
N VAL A 329 -30.41 31.67 -3.95
CA VAL A 329 -31.35 31.54 -5.06
C VAL A 329 -32.10 32.85 -5.27
N SER A 330 -32.04 33.41 -6.49
CA SER A 330 -32.80 34.59 -6.92
C SER A 330 -32.78 35.77 -5.93
N SER A 331 -31.77 35.87 -5.09
CA SER A 331 -31.64 36.90 -4.05
C SER A 331 -30.31 37.63 -4.13
N GLN A 332 -30.23 38.76 -3.42
CA GLN A 332 -29.00 39.51 -3.18
C GLN A 332 -28.65 39.43 -1.72
N LEU A 333 -27.42 39.08 -1.42
CA LEU A 333 -26.91 39.11 -0.04
C LEU A 333 -26.29 40.47 0.22
N GLU A 334 -26.56 41.03 1.40
CA GLU A 334 -25.93 42.28 1.87
C GLU A 334 -24.49 42.02 2.32
N VAL A 335 -24.22 40.83 2.83
CA VAL A 335 -22.90 40.41 3.30
C VAL A 335 -22.49 39.13 2.59
N GLU A 336 -21.27 39.09 2.09
CA GLU A 336 -20.70 37.93 1.44
C GLU A 336 -20.52 36.79 2.44
N PRO A 337 -21.05 35.57 2.13
CA PRO A 337 -20.92 34.44 3.03
C PRO A 337 -19.46 33.95 3.12
N GLN A 338 -19.05 33.56 4.31
CA GLN A 338 -17.77 32.89 4.54
C GLN A 338 -17.93 31.39 4.19
N GLY A 339 -17.04 30.85 3.39
CA GLY A 339 -17.09 29.45 2.94
C GLY A 339 -17.62 29.29 1.51
N PRO A 340 -17.71 28.04 1.02
CA PRO A 340 -18.20 27.72 -0.32
C PRO A 340 -19.63 28.20 -0.59
N ALA A 341 -19.92 28.69 -1.82
CA ALA A 341 -21.26 29.15 -2.15
C ALA A 341 -21.67 28.85 -3.59
N LEU A 342 -22.95 28.47 -3.76
CA LEU A 342 -23.64 28.28 -5.01
C LEU A 342 -24.67 29.41 -5.23
N PHE A 343 -24.46 30.25 -6.22
CA PHE A 343 -25.33 31.32 -6.62
C PHE A 343 -26.17 30.86 -7.83
N VAL A 344 -27.48 30.81 -7.68
CA VAL A 344 -28.42 30.39 -8.73
C VAL A 344 -29.34 31.55 -9.07
N ALA A 345 -29.22 32.10 -10.26
CA ALA A 345 -29.94 33.30 -10.69
C ALA A 345 -29.95 34.43 -9.63
N ALA A 346 -28.85 34.57 -8.90
CA ALA A 346 -28.66 35.49 -7.77
C ALA A 346 -27.60 36.54 -8.08
N GLY A 347 -27.54 37.62 -7.31
CA GLY A 347 -26.46 38.59 -7.37
C GLY A 347 -25.12 37.94 -6.98
N SER A 348 -24.01 38.48 -7.48
CA SER A 348 -22.63 38.04 -7.15
C SER A 348 -21.94 39.04 -6.22
N PRO A 349 -20.76 38.70 -5.64
CA PRO A 349 -19.93 39.66 -4.92
C PRO A 349 -19.55 40.91 -5.74
N ALA A 350 -19.55 40.80 -7.09
CA ALA A 350 -19.22 41.92 -8.00
C ALA A 350 -20.41 42.85 -8.27
N GLY A 351 -21.61 42.48 -7.84
CA GLY A 351 -22.79 43.33 -8.01
C GLY A 351 -24.14 42.61 -8.05
N PRO A 352 -25.25 43.36 -8.10
CA PRO A 352 -26.58 42.80 -8.09
C PRO A 352 -26.87 41.98 -9.34
N ARG A 353 -27.87 41.10 -9.25
CA ARG A 353 -28.45 40.38 -10.38
C ARG A 353 -29.03 41.35 -11.39
N GLY A 354 -28.67 41.22 -12.66
CA GLY A 354 -29.26 41.98 -13.76
C GLY A 354 -30.61 41.45 -14.22
N ALA A 355 -31.15 42.08 -15.26
CA ALA A 355 -32.43 41.67 -15.83
C ALA A 355 -32.36 40.24 -16.41
N ALA A 356 -33.52 39.57 -16.42
CA ALA A 356 -33.67 38.34 -17.16
C ALA A 356 -33.67 38.61 -18.66
N ARG A 357 -32.92 37.83 -19.42
CA ARG A 357 -32.85 37.87 -20.87
C ARG A 357 -33.15 36.51 -21.47
N ASP A 358 -33.60 36.48 -22.70
CA ASP A 358 -33.79 35.24 -23.44
C ASP A 358 -32.42 34.54 -23.61
N ALA A 359 -32.40 33.25 -23.35
CA ALA A 359 -31.18 32.46 -23.49
C ALA A 359 -30.89 32.23 -24.99
N GLY A 360 -29.67 32.56 -25.39
CA GLY A 360 -29.16 32.21 -26.72
C GLY A 360 -28.69 30.73 -26.77
N PRO A 361 -28.06 30.32 -27.88
CA PRO A 361 -27.55 28.97 -28.04
C PRO A 361 -26.51 28.67 -26.96
N LEU A 362 -26.59 27.45 -26.40
CA LEU A 362 -25.68 27.02 -25.33
C LEU A 362 -24.33 26.58 -25.90
N ARG A 363 -23.24 27.02 -25.26
CA ARG A 363 -21.86 26.65 -25.55
C ARG A 363 -21.16 26.32 -24.25
N ALA A 364 -20.16 25.41 -24.27
CA ALA A 364 -19.33 25.12 -23.12
C ALA A 364 -17.87 24.99 -23.50
N ALA A 365 -16.99 25.35 -22.57
CA ALA A 365 -15.59 24.95 -22.59
C ALA A 365 -15.44 23.52 -22.06
N PRO A 366 -14.42 22.76 -22.51
CA PRO A 366 -14.08 21.49 -21.89
C PRO A 366 -13.76 21.69 -20.40
N SER A 367 -14.53 21.01 -19.52
CA SER A 367 -14.32 21.10 -18.07
C SER A 367 -14.73 19.81 -17.40
N PRO A 368 -13.95 19.32 -16.38
CA PRO A 368 -14.36 18.20 -15.54
C PRO A 368 -15.72 18.40 -14.87
N LEU A 369 -16.10 19.64 -14.57
CA LEU A 369 -17.39 20.00 -13.97
C LEU A 369 -18.59 19.74 -14.88
N LEU A 370 -18.35 19.61 -16.17
CA LEU A 370 -19.36 19.27 -17.18
C LEU A 370 -19.24 17.81 -17.64
N ALA A 371 -18.44 16.98 -16.96
CA ALA A 371 -18.32 15.57 -17.29
C ALA A 371 -19.69 14.86 -17.20
N HIS A 372 -20.01 14.06 -18.21
CA HIS A 372 -21.27 13.32 -18.34
C HIS A 372 -22.53 14.17 -18.40
N VAL A 373 -22.41 15.47 -18.70
CA VAL A 373 -23.51 16.41 -18.86
C VAL A 373 -23.65 16.79 -20.33
N SER A 374 -24.82 16.55 -20.92
CA SER A 374 -25.12 16.86 -22.34
C SER A 374 -25.88 18.19 -22.48
N LEU A 375 -25.15 19.29 -22.59
CA LEU A 375 -25.75 20.63 -22.71
C LEU A 375 -26.75 20.78 -23.89
N GLY A 376 -26.58 20.02 -24.96
CA GLY A 376 -27.47 20.05 -26.10
C GLY A 376 -28.92 19.63 -25.80
N LYS A 377 -29.17 18.94 -24.69
CA LYS A 377 -30.50 18.56 -24.20
C LYS A 377 -31.18 19.68 -23.40
N PHE A 378 -30.43 20.66 -22.95
CA PHE A 378 -30.95 21.73 -22.12
C PHE A 378 -31.75 22.72 -22.93
N ARG A 379 -32.92 23.10 -22.42
CA ARG A 379 -33.78 24.16 -22.95
C ARG A 379 -33.96 25.17 -21.82
N ILE A 380 -33.23 26.26 -21.90
CA ILE A 380 -33.26 27.36 -20.94
C ILE A 380 -33.93 28.53 -21.67
N ALA A 381 -35.09 28.98 -21.19
CA ALA A 381 -35.77 30.12 -21.81
C ALA A 381 -35.15 31.44 -21.34
N ARG A 382 -34.81 31.56 -20.09
CA ARG A 382 -34.27 32.79 -19.48
C ARG A 382 -33.02 32.58 -18.70
N VAL A 383 -32.08 33.54 -18.83
CA VAL A 383 -30.86 33.67 -18.05
C VAL A 383 -30.76 35.07 -17.44
N HIS A 384 -30.13 35.18 -16.28
CA HIS A 384 -29.91 36.49 -15.68
C HIS A 384 -28.51 36.99 -16.02
N GLU A 385 -28.41 38.27 -16.34
CA GLU A 385 -27.12 38.92 -16.52
C GLU A 385 -26.42 39.00 -15.17
N LEU A 386 -25.23 38.39 -15.05
CA LEU A 386 -24.44 38.36 -13.83
C LEU A 386 -23.15 39.16 -14.04
N ARG A 387 -22.81 40.00 -13.06
CA ARG A 387 -21.48 40.60 -12.94
C ARG A 387 -20.59 39.61 -12.18
N LEU A 388 -19.64 39.04 -12.89
CA LEU A 388 -18.70 38.09 -12.30
C LEU A 388 -17.53 38.82 -11.67
N PRO A 389 -16.96 38.32 -10.56
CA PRO A 389 -15.72 38.82 -9.98
C PRO A 389 -14.54 38.72 -10.95
N ALA A 390 -13.54 39.57 -10.78
CA ALA A 390 -12.31 39.47 -11.56
C ALA A 390 -11.64 38.11 -11.31
N GLY A 391 -11.22 37.44 -12.40
CA GLY A 391 -10.61 36.11 -12.32
C GLY A 391 -11.62 34.95 -12.30
N ALA A 392 -12.93 35.21 -12.45
CA ALA A 392 -13.91 34.13 -12.61
C ALA A 392 -13.71 33.41 -13.95
N GLU A 393 -13.74 32.09 -13.93
CA GLU A 393 -13.65 31.24 -15.11
C GLU A 393 -15.05 30.85 -15.57
N VAL A 394 -15.39 31.19 -16.83
CA VAL A 394 -16.68 30.84 -17.40
C VAL A 394 -16.59 29.49 -18.09
N LEU A 395 -17.41 28.53 -17.65
CA LEU A 395 -17.44 27.15 -18.14
C LEU A 395 -18.50 26.91 -19.21
N ALA A 396 -19.61 27.69 -19.17
CA ALA A 396 -20.67 27.60 -20.15
C ALA A 396 -21.33 28.96 -20.40
N TRP A 397 -21.85 29.14 -21.60
CA TRP A 397 -22.52 30.35 -22.07
C TRP A 397 -23.90 30.08 -22.63
N ALA A 398 -24.80 31.02 -22.49
CA ALA A 398 -26.09 31.09 -23.20
C ALA A 398 -26.06 32.34 -24.11
N GLY A 399 -25.83 32.15 -25.40
CA GLY A 399 -25.46 33.25 -26.29
C GLY A 399 -24.14 33.89 -25.86
N ASP A 400 -24.18 35.17 -25.52
CA ASP A 400 -23.01 35.94 -25.02
C ASP A 400 -22.99 36.08 -23.50
N LEU A 401 -23.99 35.57 -22.81
CA LEU A 401 -24.10 35.64 -21.35
C LEU A 401 -23.48 34.43 -20.69
N PRO A 402 -22.71 34.62 -19.59
CA PRO A 402 -22.21 33.51 -18.77
C PRO A 402 -23.37 32.71 -18.19
N LEU A 403 -23.42 31.40 -18.48
CA LEU A 403 -24.39 30.47 -17.91
C LEU A 403 -23.91 29.84 -16.64
N LEU A 404 -22.65 29.38 -16.64
CA LEU A 404 -22.01 28.72 -15.50
C LEU A 404 -20.58 29.25 -15.38
N ALA A 405 -20.21 29.72 -14.20
CA ALA A 405 -18.87 30.18 -13.93
C ALA A 405 -18.40 29.74 -12.54
N THR A 406 -17.09 29.58 -12.39
CA THR A 406 -16.41 29.28 -11.13
C THR A 406 -15.51 30.43 -10.74
N TRP A 407 -15.28 30.58 -9.45
CA TRP A 407 -14.35 31.56 -8.90
C TRP A 407 -13.81 31.09 -7.56
N GLU A 408 -12.51 31.24 -7.38
CA GLU A 408 -11.85 31.05 -6.08
C GLU A 408 -11.45 32.41 -5.51
N GLY A 409 -12.03 32.76 -4.38
CA GLY A 409 -11.79 34.02 -3.70
C GLY A 409 -11.32 33.83 -2.26
N PRO A 410 -11.01 34.94 -1.56
CA PRO A 410 -10.51 34.88 -0.17
C PRO A 410 -11.49 34.19 0.79
N ASN A 411 -12.78 34.23 0.49
CA ASN A 411 -13.84 33.62 1.31
C ASN A 411 -14.24 32.21 0.83
N GLY A 412 -13.46 31.56 -0.06
CA GLY A 412 -13.69 30.20 -0.55
C GLY A 412 -14.20 30.13 -2.00
N ARG A 413 -14.57 28.92 -2.42
CA ARG A 413 -15.01 28.61 -3.77
C ARG A 413 -16.44 29.09 -4.04
N ARG A 414 -16.69 29.60 -5.24
CA ARG A 414 -17.98 30.14 -5.67
C ARG A 414 -18.37 29.53 -7.01
N ILE A 415 -19.64 29.15 -7.16
CA ILE A 415 -20.25 28.81 -8.45
C ILE A 415 -21.37 29.79 -8.72
N PHE A 416 -21.37 30.33 -9.93
CA PHE A 416 -22.41 31.21 -10.45
C PHE A 416 -23.16 30.51 -11.58
N PHE A 417 -24.43 30.25 -11.37
CA PHE A 417 -25.32 29.65 -12.36
C PHE A 417 -26.45 30.62 -12.67
N SER A 418 -26.45 31.18 -13.89
CA SER A 418 -27.36 32.28 -14.27
C SER A 418 -28.74 31.83 -14.73
N ALA A 419 -28.96 30.52 -14.92
CA ALA A 419 -30.22 30.01 -15.42
C ALA A 419 -31.38 30.25 -14.45
N ASP A 420 -32.51 30.68 -14.95
CA ASP A 420 -33.79 30.60 -14.26
C ASP A 420 -34.28 29.14 -14.33
N LEU A 421 -34.20 28.43 -13.23
CA LEU A 421 -34.57 27.02 -13.16
C LEU A 421 -36.07 26.81 -13.45
N SER A 422 -36.92 27.77 -13.06
CA SER A 422 -38.36 27.73 -13.29
C SER A 422 -38.73 27.91 -14.77
N ALA A 423 -37.83 28.56 -15.53
CA ALA A 423 -37.97 28.78 -16.98
C ALA A 423 -37.04 27.86 -17.80
N SER A 424 -36.82 26.64 -17.32
CA SER A 424 -35.96 25.67 -17.99
C SER A 424 -36.49 24.24 -17.83
N ASN A 425 -36.03 23.34 -18.72
CA ASN A 425 -36.28 21.90 -18.59
C ASN A 425 -35.20 21.19 -17.73
N LEU A 426 -34.19 21.89 -17.30
CA LEU A 426 -33.03 21.37 -16.55
C LEU A 426 -33.47 20.46 -15.40
N PRO A 427 -34.36 20.88 -14.48
CA PRO A 427 -34.75 20.07 -13.33
C PRO A 427 -35.40 18.73 -13.66
N LEU A 428 -35.88 18.59 -14.92
CA LEU A 428 -36.56 17.37 -15.41
C LEU A 428 -35.62 16.38 -16.11
N LEU A 429 -34.35 16.75 -16.31
CA LEU A 429 -33.40 15.94 -17.03
C LEU A 429 -32.49 15.14 -16.04
N PRO A 430 -32.15 13.90 -16.39
CA PRO A 430 -31.21 13.10 -15.56
C PRO A 430 -29.82 13.72 -15.50
N ASP A 431 -29.46 14.56 -16.47
CA ASP A 431 -28.20 15.30 -16.51
C ASP A 431 -28.10 16.38 -15.40
N PHE A 432 -29.24 16.84 -14.84
CA PHE A 432 -29.26 17.88 -13.81
C PHE A 432 -28.69 17.42 -12.46
N PRO A 433 -29.09 16.28 -11.87
CA PRO A 433 -28.42 15.73 -10.69
C PRO A 433 -26.94 15.46 -10.90
N VAL A 434 -26.53 15.04 -12.12
CA VAL A 434 -25.12 14.83 -12.46
C VAL A 434 -24.35 16.15 -12.43
N LEU A 435 -24.90 17.19 -13.05
CA LEU A 435 -24.33 18.54 -13.00
C LEU A 435 -24.18 19.00 -11.54
N ILE A 436 -25.25 18.94 -10.76
CA ILE A 436 -25.23 19.37 -9.35
C ILE A 436 -24.19 18.58 -8.54
N ARG A 437 -24.05 17.27 -8.77
CA ARG A 437 -23.01 16.45 -8.13
C ARG A 437 -21.60 16.94 -8.47
N ASN A 438 -21.34 17.22 -9.75
CA ASN A 438 -20.03 17.72 -10.18
C ASN A 438 -19.73 19.10 -9.56
N LEU A 439 -20.73 19.98 -9.50
CA LEU A 439 -20.61 21.30 -8.89
C LEU A 439 -20.37 21.21 -7.37
N LEU A 440 -21.11 20.34 -6.68
CA LEU A 440 -20.89 20.11 -5.26
C LEU A 440 -19.51 19.52 -4.98
N GLY A 441 -19.06 18.54 -5.75
CA GLY A 441 -17.73 17.96 -5.61
C GLY A 441 -16.60 18.98 -5.77
N TRP A 442 -16.83 20.06 -6.54
CA TRP A 442 -15.87 21.16 -6.64
C TRP A 442 -16.02 22.15 -5.47
N LEU A 443 -17.25 22.49 -5.06
CA LEU A 443 -17.50 23.40 -3.93
C LEU A 443 -17.06 22.80 -2.60
N LEU A 444 -17.44 21.56 -2.38
CA LEU A 444 -17.18 20.77 -1.20
C LEU A 444 -16.37 19.56 -1.69
N PRO A 445 -15.05 19.68 -1.85
CA PRO A 445 -14.26 18.53 -2.24
C PRO A 445 -14.51 17.43 -1.20
N GLU A 446 -15.28 16.42 -1.64
CA GLU A 446 -15.47 15.21 -0.84
C GLU A 446 -14.11 14.58 -0.70
N GLU A 447 -13.59 14.64 0.49
CA GLU A 447 -12.63 13.64 0.89
C GLU A 447 -13.43 12.37 1.12
N PRO A 448 -13.32 11.37 0.24
CA PRO A 448 -14.03 10.13 0.46
C PRO A 448 -13.63 9.60 1.82
N ALA A 449 -14.60 9.23 2.65
CA ALA A 449 -14.31 8.36 3.76
C ALA A 449 -13.76 7.08 3.14
N PRO A 450 -12.47 6.79 3.27
CA PRO A 450 -11.96 5.60 2.63
C PRO A 450 -12.55 4.41 3.34
N LEU A 451 -13.30 3.60 2.59
CA LEU A 451 -13.62 2.25 3.01
C LEU A 451 -12.38 1.41 2.73
N LEU A 452 -11.57 1.18 3.73
CA LEU A 452 -10.32 0.45 3.62
C LEU A 452 -10.51 -1.03 3.93
N VAL A 453 -9.60 -1.80 3.39
CA VAL A 453 -9.39 -3.18 3.77
C VAL A 453 -8.12 -3.26 4.63
N VAL A 454 -8.09 -4.18 5.61
CA VAL A 454 -6.90 -4.43 6.43
C VAL A 454 -5.69 -4.67 5.53
N GLY A 455 -4.57 -4.02 5.84
CA GLY A 455 -3.34 -4.05 5.06
C GLY A 455 -3.26 -3.02 3.91
N GLU A 456 -4.36 -2.35 3.58
CA GLU A 456 -4.37 -1.32 2.54
C GLU A 456 -3.81 0.00 3.06
N SER A 457 -2.80 0.54 2.38
CA SER A 457 -2.18 1.80 2.80
C SER A 457 -3.02 3.01 2.44
N LEU A 458 -3.23 3.90 3.40
CA LEU A 458 -3.86 5.21 3.20
C LEU A 458 -2.84 6.32 3.37
N ARG A 459 -2.70 7.16 2.35
CA ARG A 459 -1.91 8.38 2.46
C ARG A 459 -2.79 9.51 2.99
N LEU A 460 -2.44 9.99 4.18
CA LEU A 460 -3.15 11.10 4.84
C LEU A 460 -2.60 12.44 4.32
N PRO A 461 -3.45 13.40 3.95
CA PRO A 461 -3.05 14.77 3.66
C PRO A 461 -2.41 15.44 4.90
N GLU A 462 -1.68 16.53 4.67
CA GLU A 462 -1.09 17.33 5.75
C GLU A 462 -2.17 17.86 6.71
N GLY A 463 -1.93 17.72 8.02
CA GLY A 463 -2.87 18.09 9.06
C GLY A 463 -3.93 17.04 9.40
N PHE A 464 -3.93 15.88 8.71
CA PHE A 464 -4.82 14.76 8.99
C PHE A 464 -4.13 13.73 9.89
N ARG A 465 -4.88 13.19 10.86
CA ARG A 465 -4.41 12.19 11.82
C ARG A 465 -5.43 11.10 12.03
N VAL A 466 -5.00 9.86 11.95
CA VAL A 466 -5.82 8.72 12.38
C VAL A 466 -5.50 8.41 13.84
N ILE A 467 -6.52 8.30 14.66
CA ILE A 467 -6.37 7.93 16.07
C ILE A 467 -6.46 6.40 16.18
N THR A 468 -5.39 5.80 16.67
CA THR A 468 -5.30 4.36 16.92
C THR A 468 -5.05 4.11 18.40
N GLU A 469 -5.13 2.84 18.83
CA GLU A 469 -4.77 2.44 20.20
C GLU A 469 -3.31 2.78 20.55
N ALA A 470 -2.41 2.76 19.57
CA ALA A 470 -1.01 3.10 19.73
C ALA A 470 -0.71 4.61 19.68
N GLY A 471 -1.72 5.44 19.39
CA GLY A 471 -1.61 6.89 19.28
C GLY A 471 -2.07 7.46 17.93
N ALA A 472 -1.73 8.72 17.69
CA ALA A 472 -2.08 9.41 16.45
C ALA A 472 -1.04 9.12 15.35
N VAL A 473 -1.51 8.75 14.15
CA VAL A 473 -0.68 8.45 12.98
C VAL A 473 -0.88 9.52 11.92
N GLU A 474 0.22 10.03 11.35
CA GLU A 474 0.27 10.99 10.25
C GLU A 474 0.97 10.38 9.03
N GLY A 475 0.77 10.95 7.86
CA GLY A 475 1.45 10.57 6.62
C GLY A 475 0.87 9.31 5.98
N VAL A 476 1.48 8.15 6.16
CA VAL A 476 0.99 6.88 5.62
C VAL A 476 0.54 5.99 6.78
N TRP A 477 -0.70 5.54 6.71
CA TRP A 477 -1.28 4.62 7.67
C TRP A 477 -1.69 3.31 6.99
N VAL A 478 -1.38 2.19 7.64
CA VAL A 478 -1.77 0.84 7.22
C VAL A 478 -2.53 0.19 8.37
N PRO A 479 -3.83 -0.05 8.23
CA PRO A 479 -4.61 -0.69 9.29
C PRO A 479 -4.26 -2.18 9.42
N GLU A 480 -3.99 -2.62 10.64
CA GLU A 480 -3.70 -4.04 10.96
C GLU A 480 -4.96 -4.81 11.41
N ARG A 481 -6.03 -4.10 11.77
CA ARG A 481 -7.28 -4.67 12.28
C ARG A 481 -8.49 -3.98 11.68
N PRO A 482 -9.61 -4.71 11.51
CA PRO A 482 -10.88 -4.08 11.14
C PRO A 482 -11.41 -3.25 12.29
N GLY A 483 -12.18 -2.20 11.97
CA GLY A 483 -12.76 -1.30 12.97
C GLY A 483 -13.16 0.03 12.40
N LEU A 484 -13.68 0.88 13.30
CA LEU A 484 -13.90 2.29 13.07
C LEU A 484 -12.78 3.09 13.73
N PHE A 485 -12.12 3.93 12.95
CA PHE A 485 -11.03 4.77 13.42
C PHE A 485 -11.40 6.24 13.31
N GLU A 486 -11.13 7.01 14.34
CA GLU A 486 -11.34 8.46 14.32
C GLU A 486 -10.31 9.11 13.40
N LEU A 487 -10.77 9.88 12.44
CA LEU A 487 -9.96 10.72 11.57
C LEU A 487 -10.06 12.18 12.05
N ARG A 488 -8.99 12.72 12.61
CA ARG A 488 -8.91 14.14 12.94
C ARG A 488 -8.45 14.93 11.72
N ARG A 489 -9.23 15.94 11.39
CA ARG A 489 -9.03 16.81 10.23
C ARG A 489 -9.12 18.26 10.67
N PRO A 490 -8.56 19.23 9.90
CA PRO A 490 -8.75 20.67 10.17
C PRO A 490 -10.23 21.08 10.22
N GLN A 491 -11.08 20.41 9.43
CA GLN A 491 -12.52 20.68 9.31
C GLN A 491 -13.37 20.01 10.39
N GLY A 492 -12.78 19.22 11.28
CA GLY A 492 -13.45 18.49 12.35
C GLY A 492 -13.23 16.97 12.31
N PRO A 493 -13.72 16.26 13.31
CA PRO A 493 -13.57 14.81 13.39
C PRO A 493 -14.37 14.11 12.30
N GLY A 494 -13.87 12.98 11.85
CA GLY A 494 -14.55 12.05 10.95
C GLY A 494 -14.20 10.62 11.33
N TYR A 495 -14.65 9.66 10.53
CA TYR A 495 -14.38 8.25 10.72
C TYR A 495 -13.80 7.62 9.47
N ILE A 496 -12.97 6.61 9.66
CA ILE A 496 -12.52 5.69 8.62
C ILE A 496 -13.03 4.31 8.99
N ALA A 497 -13.69 3.63 8.05
CA ALA A 497 -14.13 2.26 8.23
C ALA A 497 -13.12 1.30 7.60
N VAL A 498 -12.64 0.34 8.36
CA VAL A 498 -11.71 -0.70 7.91
C VAL A 498 -12.38 -2.06 8.06
N ASN A 499 -12.39 -2.86 7.00
CA ASN A 499 -12.98 -4.17 6.97
C ASN A 499 -11.96 -5.25 6.58
N VAL A 500 -12.27 -6.51 6.86
CA VAL A 500 -11.50 -7.62 6.30
C VAL A 500 -11.83 -7.80 4.81
N PRO A 501 -10.91 -8.35 4.00
CA PRO A 501 -11.18 -8.67 2.60
C PRO A 501 -12.39 -9.59 2.47
N TRP A 502 -13.39 -9.20 1.67
CA TRP A 502 -14.61 -10.01 1.49
C TRP A 502 -14.31 -11.35 0.81
N GLU A 503 -13.24 -11.43 0.04
CA GLU A 503 -12.77 -12.65 -0.63
C GLU A 503 -12.44 -13.73 0.40
N ALA A 504 -11.94 -13.35 1.57
CA ALA A 504 -11.62 -14.27 2.65
C ALA A 504 -12.86 -14.93 3.29
N SER A 505 -14.04 -14.37 3.08
CA SER A 505 -15.31 -14.89 3.59
C SER A 505 -15.88 -16.01 2.71
N ARG A 506 -15.58 -16.02 1.41
CA ARG A 506 -16.11 -17.01 0.47
C ARG A 506 -15.38 -18.35 0.56
N PRO A 507 -16.08 -19.48 0.29
CA PRO A 507 -15.43 -20.77 0.16
C PRO A 507 -14.35 -20.70 -0.93
N PRO A 508 -13.19 -21.32 -0.72
CA PRO A 508 -12.14 -21.34 -1.71
C PRO A 508 -12.60 -22.10 -2.95
N LEU A 509 -12.17 -21.65 -4.11
CA LEU A 509 -12.32 -22.43 -5.34
C LEU A 509 -11.51 -23.73 -5.21
N PRO A 510 -12.03 -24.86 -5.74
CA PRO A 510 -11.25 -26.09 -5.75
C PRO A 510 -9.93 -25.88 -6.48
N ALA A 511 -8.87 -26.50 -5.97
CA ALA A 511 -7.58 -26.50 -6.64
C ALA A 511 -7.77 -27.01 -8.08
N GLY A 512 -7.38 -26.24 -9.05
CA GLY A 512 -7.24 -26.72 -10.43
C GLY A 512 -6.23 -27.88 -10.48
N PRO A 513 -6.19 -28.68 -11.55
CA PRO A 513 -5.21 -29.74 -11.67
C PRO A 513 -3.81 -29.15 -11.45
N SER A 514 -3.13 -29.63 -10.41
CA SER A 514 -1.75 -29.24 -10.12
C SER A 514 -0.88 -29.69 -11.32
N GLU A 515 -0.25 -28.75 -12.02
CA GLU A 515 0.85 -29.12 -12.90
C GLU A 515 1.90 -29.86 -12.06
N GLU A 516 2.32 -31.04 -12.54
CA GLU A 516 3.38 -31.79 -11.87
C GLU A 516 4.58 -30.86 -11.62
N PRO A 517 5.08 -30.79 -10.38
CA PRO A 517 6.17 -29.91 -10.05
C PRO A 517 7.39 -30.24 -10.92
N ARG A 518 7.79 -29.33 -11.77
CA ARG A 518 9.06 -29.44 -12.49
C ARG A 518 10.17 -29.38 -11.46
N VAL A 519 10.78 -30.52 -11.15
CA VAL A 519 11.98 -30.60 -10.31
C VAL A 519 13.12 -29.92 -11.04
N ALA A 520 13.22 -28.63 -10.91
CA ALA A 520 14.34 -27.87 -11.44
C ALA A 520 15.57 -28.09 -10.54
N GLN A 521 16.67 -28.60 -11.12
CA GLN A 521 17.96 -28.62 -10.43
C GLN A 521 18.41 -27.16 -10.24
N ALA A 522 18.26 -26.65 -9.05
CA ALA A 522 18.62 -25.30 -8.72
C ALA A 522 20.13 -25.14 -8.53
N ARG A 523 20.78 -24.32 -9.33
CA ARG A 523 22.14 -23.83 -9.09
C ARG A 523 22.04 -22.64 -8.12
N MET A 524 22.71 -22.75 -7.01
CA MET A 524 22.85 -21.64 -6.05
C MET A 524 24.24 -21.04 -6.20
N ASP A 525 24.32 -19.75 -6.46
CA ASP A 525 25.56 -19.01 -6.51
C ASP A 525 25.97 -18.62 -5.09
N LEU A 526 27.01 -19.29 -4.55
CA LEU A 526 27.59 -18.96 -3.26
C LEU A 526 28.72 -17.95 -3.45
N PRO A 527 28.64 -16.74 -2.89
CA PRO A 527 29.73 -15.79 -2.96
C PRO A 527 30.92 -16.26 -2.13
N LEU A 528 32.08 -16.50 -2.75
CA LEU A 528 33.31 -16.90 -2.08
C LEU A 528 34.16 -15.71 -1.61
N TRP A 529 33.89 -14.50 -2.11
CA TRP A 529 34.67 -13.31 -1.82
C TRP A 529 34.73 -12.92 -0.32
N PRO A 530 33.69 -13.15 0.55
CA PRO A 530 33.81 -12.83 1.96
C PRO A 530 34.87 -13.68 2.66
N TRP A 531 34.98 -14.96 2.30
CA TRP A 531 36.00 -15.87 2.87
C TRP A 531 37.41 -15.49 2.42
N ALA A 532 37.55 -15.07 1.14
CA ALA A 532 38.82 -14.56 0.65
C ALA A 532 39.27 -13.26 1.35
N LEU A 533 38.30 -12.40 1.73
CA LEU A 533 38.57 -11.19 2.51
C LEU A 533 39.10 -11.51 3.93
N PHE A 534 38.55 -12.54 4.56
CA PHE A 534 39.06 -13.03 5.87
C PHE A 534 40.50 -13.53 5.80
N LEU A 535 40.94 -14.04 4.66
CA LEU A 535 42.34 -14.45 4.44
C LEU A 535 43.26 -13.27 4.09
N LEU A 536 42.76 -12.28 3.39
CA LEU A 536 43.51 -11.10 2.95
C LEU A 536 43.92 -10.21 4.14
N LEU A 537 43.03 -10.01 5.12
CA LEU A 537 43.28 -9.14 6.28
C LEU A 537 44.52 -9.59 7.13
N PRO A 538 44.61 -10.85 7.59
CA PRO A 538 45.78 -11.29 8.36
C PRO A 538 47.06 -11.34 7.49
N LEU A 539 46.94 -11.56 6.17
CA LEU A 539 48.07 -11.52 5.28
C LEU A 539 48.70 -10.12 5.19
N LEU A 540 47.88 -9.07 5.03
CA LEU A 540 48.31 -7.68 5.03
C LEU A 540 48.90 -7.25 6.38
N LEU A 541 48.33 -7.74 7.45
CA LEU A 541 48.84 -7.48 8.82
C LEU A 541 50.22 -8.14 9.04
N GLY A 542 50.38 -9.37 8.54
CA GLY A 542 51.67 -10.10 8.56
C GLY A 542 52.73 -9.42 7.72
N GLU A 543 52.38 -8.94 6.53
CA GLU A 543 53.26 -8.13 5.67
C GLU A 543 53.72 -6.86 6.39
N ALA A 544 52.78 -6.10 6.96
CA ALA A 544 53.07 -4.84 7.68
C ALA A 544 54.01 -5.08 8.88
N LEU A 545 53.81 -6.16 9.62
CA LEU A 545 54.68 -6.54 10.76
C LEU A 545 56.07 -6.92 10.29
N LEU A 546 56.21 -7.73 9.22
CA LEU A 546 57.50 -8.11 8.65
C LEU A 546 58.25 -6.91 8.07
N PHE A 547 57.54 -5.98 7.44
CA PHE A 547 58.12 -4.74 6.94
C PHE A 547 58.65 -3.85 8.07
N ARG A 548 57.91 -3.76 9.18
CA ARG A 548 58.31 -2.99 10.36
C ARG A 548 59.52 -3.62 11.09
N TRP A 549 59.59 -4.93 11.17
CA TRP A 549 60.71 -5.65 11.81
C TRP A 549 61.99 -5.72 10.94
N GLY A 550 61.86 -5.49 9.64
CA GLY A 550 63.01 -5.46 8.72
C GLY A 550 63.69 -4.09 8.65
N ARG A 551 63.18 -3.06 9.34
CA ARG A 551 63.71 -1.70 9.45
C ARG A 551 64.39 -1.40 10.80
N GLY A 552 64.38 -2.30 11.76
CA GLY A 552 65.00 -2.17 13.09
C GLY A 552 66.41 -2.77 13.16
#